data_01e9038301f42e325234474e7d9bf231
#
_entry.id   01e9038301f42e325234474e7d9bf231
#
_cell.length_a   1.000
_cell.length_b   1.000
_cell.length_c   1.000
_cell.angle_alpha   90.00
_cell.angle_beta   90.00
_cell.angle_gamma   90.00
#
_symmetry.space_group_name_H-M   'P 1'
#
loop_
_entity.id
_entity.type
_entity.pdbx_description
1 polymer ?
#
loop_
_entity_poly.entity_id
_entity_poly.type
_entity_poly.pdbx_seq_one_letter_code
_entity_poly.pdbx_strand_id
1 'polypeptide(L)'
;MDVFKSDVAIVGAGGAGLRAAIAVAEADPSLTVALISKVYPMRSHTVAAEGGSAGVVQAHDSLQHHFDDTVSGGDWLCEQDAVDYFVAHCTEEMVQLEHWGCPWSRKDDGHVDIRAFGGMKIERTWFAADKTGFHMLHTLFQTSIKYPSIKRFDEHFCCELIVEDGRCQGVLAIEIGTGGFRLIQAKAVVIATGGAGRVFRQNTNGGIVTGDGMALAYRHGVPLRDMEFVQYHPTCLPGSGLLITEACRGEGGIMVNKDGRRYLQDYGLGPADPWPRKKAMELGPRDRLCQAFWHEEQNGRTIATPQGQVVHLDLRHLGREKLHERLPQICEMAEAFLGVDPVHAPIPVRPAVHYTMGGIQVDIKTASPLPGLYAAGECSSIGIHGANRLGSNSLAELCVFGKVAGSEAAKFARATATSHPAAIENQAEAARQRALSLVNRPDGSERIAVLRNEMALSMELGCGIYRNGTDMQTTCDVIDELKRRYGNLEVRDKSSVWNTEWLLAIELGYLLDVAQAMAYSALNRKESRGAHQRLDGFGQRDDTNYLKHSLAYYAGVGSPRIDYGAVAITRSRPGTRAYGAAGEQAER
;
A
#
# COMPACT_ATOMS: atom_id res chain seq x y z
N MET A 1 26.83 10.87 17.62
CA MET A 1 25.77 10.94 16.59
C MET A 1 26.30 11.77 15.43
N ASP A 2 26.32 11.18 14.23
CA ASP A 2 26.77 11.86 13.03
C ASP A 2 25.68 12.78 12.48
N VAL A 3 26.05 13.95 11.94
CA VAL A 3 25.12 14.91 11.36
C VAL A 3 25.38 15.04 9.86
N PHE A 4 24.34 14.84 9.06
CA PHE A 4 24.34 15.11 7.63
C PHE A 4 23.33 16.21 7.31
N LYS A 5 23.73 17.21 6.52
CA LYS A 5 22.86 18.31 6.09
C LYS A 5 22.48 18.11 4.62
N SER A 6 21.18 18.17 4.34
CA SER A 6 20.62 18.15 3.00
C SER A 6 19.53 19.21 2.84
N ASP A 7 19.15 19.51 1.60
CA ASP A 7 18.01 20.37 1.33
C ASP A 7 16.70 19.59 1.48
N VAL A 8 16.68 18.35 0.97
CA VAL A 8 15.53 17.46 1.07
C VAL A 8 15.97 16.10 1.60
N ALA A 9 15.25 15.58 2.60
CA ALA A 9 15.38 14.20 3.05
C ALA A 9 14.17 13.37 2.54
N ILE A 10 14.44 12.18 2.00
CA ILE A 10 13.41 11.27 1.51
C ILE A 10 13.55 9.95 2.26
N VAL A 11 12.50 9.55 2.97
CA VAL A 11 12.44 8.32 3.76
C VAL A 11 11.67 7.25 2.99
N GLY A 12 12.40 6.25 2.52
CA GLY A 12 11.91 5.18 1.65
C GLY A 12 12.48 5.30 0.24
N ALA A 13 13.18 4.26 -0.22
CA ALA A 13 13.76 4.17 -1.55
C ALA A 13 13.02 3.15 -2.45
N GLY A 14 11.71 3.04 -2.28
CA GLY A 14 10.79 2.38 -3.21
C GLY A 14 10.50 3.27 -4.43
N GLY A 15 9.56 2.87 -5.27
CA GLY A 15 9.23 3.60 -6.49
C GLY A 15 8.88 5.07 -6.25
N ALA A 16 8.06 5.38 -5.25
CA ALA A 16 7.68 6.77 -4.92
C ALA A 16 8.89 7.61 -4.46
N GLY A 17 9.71 7.07 -3.55
CA GLY A 17 10.87 7.79 -3.03
C GLY A 17 11.96 8.02 -4.08
N LEU A 18 12.25 7.01 -4.92
CA LEU A 18 13.18 7.17 -6.06
C LEU A 18 12.68 8.21 -7.07
N ARG A 19 11.37 8.16 -7.41
CA ARG A 19 10.78 9.15 -8.31
C ARG A 19 10.83 10.56 -7.73
N ALA A 20 10.58 10.68 -6.40
CA ALA A 20 10.70 11.97 -5.70
C ALA A 20 12.15 12.49 -5.71
N ALA A 21 13.13 11.63 -5.44
CA ALA A 21 14.54 12.00 -5.45
C ALA A 21 14.99 12.51 -6.84
N ILE A 22 14.58 11.80 -7.90
CA ILE A 22 14.83 12.22 -9.27
C ILE A 22 14.17 13.59 -9.54
N ALA A 23 12.91 13.77 -9.12
CA ALA A 23 12.18 15.02 -9.33
C ALA A 23 12.82 16.23 -8.62
N VAL A 24 13.39 16.05 -7.41
CA VAL A 24 14.17 17.10 -6.75
C VAL A 24 15.39 17.46 -7.57
N ALA A 25 16.16 16.46 -8.02
CA ALA A 25 17.39 16.67 -8.79
C ALA A 25 17.12 17.29 -10.18
N GLU A 26 16.00 16.95 -10.82
CA GLU A 26 15.54 17.55 -12.07
C GLU A 26 15.08 19.01 -11.89
N ALA A 27 14.38 19.28 -10.78
CA ALA A 27 13.87 20.63 -10.47
C ALA A 27 15.00 21.63 -10.16
N ASP A 28 16.05 21.16 -9.49
CA ASP A 28 17.23 21.96 -9.17
C ASP A 28 18.44 21.06 -8.82
N PRO A 29 19.39 20.92 -9.74
CA PRO A 29 20.59 20.09 -9.53
C PRO A 29 21.51 20.56 -8.39
N SER A 30 21.34 21.78 -7.91
CA SER A 30 22.13 22.32 -6.78
C SER A 30 21.63 21.87 -5.41
N LEU A 31 20.38 21.39 -5.34
CA LEU A 31 19.81 20.88 -4.09
C LEU A 31 20.39 19.49 -3.77
N THR A 32 20.77 19.33 -2.51
CA THR A 32 21.23 18.02 -1.99
C THR A 32 20.03 17.21 -1.48
N VAL A 33 20.00 15.93 -1.86
CA VAL A 33 18.98 14.96 -1.44
C VAL A 33 19.62 13.86 -0.60
N ALA A 34 19.08 13.64 0.59
CA ALA A 34 19.36 12.45 1.39
C ALA A 34 18.25 11.42 1.16
N LEU A 35 18.56 10.31 0.51
CA LEU A 35 17.63 9.20 0.27
C LEU A 35 17.91 8.08 1.27
N ILE A 36 17.00 7.87 2.22
CA ILE A 36 17.15 6.97 3.38
C ILE A 36 16.29 5.74 3.17
N SER A 37 16.86 4.55 3.34
CA SER A 37 16.10 3.29 3.21
C SER A 37 16.55 2.25 4.23
N LYS A 38 15.62 1.59 4.89
CA LYS A 38 15.94 0.51 5.83
C LYS A 38 16.42 -0.80 5.15
N VAL A 39 16.26 -0.89 3.84
CA VAL A 39 16.82 -1.97 3.01
C VAL A 39 17.51 -1.39 1.79
N TYR A 40 18.34 -2.17 1.13
CA TYR A 40 18.83 -1.80 -0.19
C TYR A 40 17.66 -1.51 -1.14
N PRO A 41 17.65 -0.42 -1.92
CA PRO A 41 16.49 0.03 -2.70
C PRO A 41 15.82 -1.05 -3.54
N MET A 42 16.61 -1.92 -4.16
CA MET A 42 16.12 -3.02 -5.00
C MET A 42 15.38 -4.13 -4.22
N ARG A 43 15.38 -4.07 -2.88
CA ARG A 43 14.58 -4.93 -1.99
C ARG A 43 13.29 -4.28 -1.50
N SER A 44 12.98 -3.07 -1.99
CA SER A 44 11.72 -2.38 -1.69
C SER A 44 10.52 -3.19 -2.20
N HIS A 45 9.38 -3.04 -1.54
CA HIS A 45 8.19 -3.83 -1.88
C HIS A 45 7.65 -3.57 -3.30
N THR A 46 7.99 -2.44 -3.92
CA THR A 46 7.67 -2.17 -5.33
C THR A 46 8.13 -3.30 -6.27
N VAL A 47 9.25 -3.99 -5.94
CA VAL A 47 9.76 -5.12 -6.72
C VAL A 47 8.76 -6.27 -6.86
N ALA A 48 7.89 -6.45 -5.87
CA ALA A 48 6.90 -7.53 -5.80
C ALA A 48 5.58 -7.21 -6.53
N ALA A 49 5.48 -6.06 -7.19
CA ALA A 49 4.30 -5.70 -7.97
C ALA A 49 4.40 -6.31 -9.38
N GLU A 50 3.60 -7.34 -9.64
CA GLU A 50 3.69 -8.15 -10.86
C GLU A 50 2.78 -7.62 -11.98
N GLY A 51 1.65 -7.04 -11.59
CA GLY A 51 0.51 -6.81 -12.47
C GLY A 51 0.72 -5.80 -13.58
N GLY A 52 1.06 -4.57 -13.26
CA GLY A 52 1.22 -3.48 -14.23
C GLY A 52 0.78 -2.13 -13.69
N SER A 53 0.89 -1.12 -14.55
CA SER A 53 0.64 0.29 -14.25
C SER A 53 -0.38 0.89 -15.22
N ALA A 54 -1.34 1.66 -14.72
CA ALA A 54 -2.40 2.25 -15.54
C ALA A 54 -1.89 3.44 -16.37
N GLY A 55 -2.34 3.52 -17.62
CA GLY A 55 -2.10 4.67 -18.49
C GLY A 55 -2.91 4.57 -19.79
N VAL A 56 -3.66 5.62 -20.12
CA VAL A 56 -4.50 5.67 -21.32
C VAL A 56 -3.63 5.75 -22.58
N VAL A 57 -3.76 4.78 -23.47
CA VAL A 57 -2.95 4.72 -24.72
C VAL A 57 -3.78 4.29 -25.93
N GLN A 58 -4.94 3.65 -25.76
CA GLN A 58 -5.79 3.21 -26.85
C GLN A 58 -6.70 4.33 -27.36
N ALA A 59 -6.94 4.37 -28.69
CA ALA A 59 -7.79 5.39 -29.30
C ALA A 59 -9.27 5.35 -28.84
N HIS A 60 -9.74 4.19 -28.35
CA HIS A 60 -11.09 4.03 -27.83
C HIS A 60 -11.19 4.18 -26.31
N ASP A 61 -10.07 4.42 -25.60
CA ASP A 61 -10.03 4.79 -24.19
C ASP A 61 -9.90 6.31 -24.02
N SER A 62 -10.15 6.81 -22.82
CA SER A 62 -10.06 8.24 -22.52
C SER A 62 -9.72 8.48 -21.05
N LEU A 63 -9.22 9.69 -20.75
CA LEU A 63 -9.02 10.14 -19.37
C LEU A 63 -10.34 10.11 -18.58
N GLN A 64 -11.48 10.38 -19.25
CA GLN A 64 -12.81 10.28 -18.63
C GLN A 64 -13.12 8.84 -18.20
N HIS A 65 -12.87 7.84 -19.04
CA HIS A 65 -13.08 6.44 -18.69
C HIS A 65 -12.18 6.01 -17.53
N HIS A 66 -10.90 6.45 -17.52
CA HIS A 66 -9.99 6.15 -16.41
C HIS A 66 -10.43 6.82 -15.10
N PHE A 67 -10.90 8.07 -15.19
CA PHE A 67 -11.49 8.78 -14.05
C PHE A 67 -12.72 8.05 -13.50
N ASP A 68 -13.68 7.70 -14.36
CA ASP A 68 -14.92 7.04 -13.97
C ASP A 68 -14.68 5.65 -13.35
N ASP A 69 -13.78 4.86 -13.92
CA ASP A 69 -13.37 3.57 -13.36
C ASP A 69 -12.70 3.74 -11.98
N THR A 70 -11.85 4.76 -11.81
CA THR A 70 -11.16 5.04 -10.56
C THR A 70 -12.14 5.48 -9.47
N VAL A 71 -13.01 6.44 -9.75
CA VAL A 71 -13.98 6.97 -8.80
C VAL A 71 -15.04 5.95 -8.42
N SER A 72 -15.62 5.24 -9.40
CA SER A 72 -16.60 4.18 -9.13
C SER A 72 -15.95 2.98 -8.43
N GLY A 73 -14.73 2.62 -8.82
CA GLY A 73 -13.92 1.59 -8.16
C GLY A 73 -13.68 1.91 -6.69
N GLY A 74 -13.38 3.19 -6.36
CA GLY A 74 -13.21 3.72 -5.02
C GLY A 74 -14.50 3.99 -4.25
N ASP A 75 -15.65 3.60 -4.82
CA ASP A 75 -16.99 3.75 -4.23
C ASP A 75 -17.31 5.20 -3.85
N TRP A 76 -16.91 6.13 -4.73
CA TRP A 76 -17.07 7.60 -4.63
C TRP A 76 -16.44 8.26 -3.40
N LEU A 77 -15.63 7.58 -2.64
CA LEU A 77 -14.86 8.17 -1.54
C LEU A 77 -13.50 8.72 -2.02
N CYS A 78 -13.43 9.13 -3.26
CA CYS A 78 -12.20 9.65 -3.88
C CYS A 78 -12.19 11.17 -3.87
N GLU A 79 -11.01 11.75 -3.62
CA GLU A 79 -10.73 13.16 -3.93
C GLU A 79 -10.68 13.34 -5.45
N GLN A 80 -11.78 13.81 -6.04
CA GLN A 80 -11.95 13.78 -7.49
C GLN A 80 -11.02 14.75 -8.23
N ASP A 81 -10.61 15.84 -7.62
CA ASP A 81 -9.58 16.75 -8.15
C ASP A 81 -8.21 16.06 -8.22
N ALA A 82 -7.86 15.26 -7.19
CA ALA A 82 -6.66 14.44 -7.20
C ALA A 82 -6.74 13.32 -8.24
N VAL A 83 -7.92 12.70 -8.44
CA VAL A 83 -8.14 11.71 -9.51
C VAL A 83 -7.98 12.34 -10.89
N ASP A 84 -8.53 13.56 -11.11
CA ASP A 84 -8.36 14.29 -12.37
C ASP A 84 -6.89 14.54 -12.69
N TYR A 85 -6.14 15.02 -11.69
CA TYR A 85 -4.69 15.21 -11.84
C TYR A 85 -3.98 13.89 -12.15
N PHE A 86 -4.30 12.84 -11.41
CA PHE A 86 -3.71 11.51 -11.55
C PHE A 86 -3.88 10.96 -12.97
N VAL A 87 -5.12 10.91 -13.48
CA VAL A 87 -5.40 10.32 -14.80
C VAL A 87 -4.78 11.14 -15.94
N ALA A 88 -4.66 12.46 -15.76
CA ALA A 88 -4.04 13.35 -16.75
C ALA A 88 -2.52 13.09 -16.89
N HIS A 89 -1.84 12.65 -15.82
CA HIS A 89 -0.37 12.52 -15.81
C HIS A 89 0.15 11.07 -15.81
N CYS A 90 -0.72 10.04 -15.66
CA CYS A 90 -0.30 8.64 -15.65
C CYS A 90 0.51 8.25 -16.89
N THR A 91 -0.03 8.54 -18.08
CA THR A 91 0.59 8.12 -19.35
C THR A 91 1.93 8.82 -19.57
N GLU A 92 2.06 10.09 -19.19
CA GLU A 92 3.34 10.81 -19.24
C GLU A 92 4.43 10.12 -18.42
N GLU A 93 4.10 9.66 -17.20
CA GLU A 93 5.06 8.96 -16.35
C GLU A 93 5.42 7.57 -16.90
N MET A 94 4.48 6.85 -17.53
CA MET A 94 4.78 5.57 -18.19
C MET A 94 5.70 5.75 -19.39
N VAL A 95 5.49 6.77 -20.20
CA VAL A 95 6.37 7.16 -21.31
C VAL A 95 7.73 7.61 -20.80
N GLN A 96 7.76 8.37 -19.69
CA GLN A 96 9.03 8.79 -19.08
C GLN A 96 9.84 7.59 -18.57
N LEU A 97 9.21 6.59 -17.98
CA LEU A 97 9.88 5.35 -17.57
C LEU A 97 10.45 4.59 -18.80
N GLU A 98 9.73 4.58 -19.91
CA GLU A 98 10.22 4.02 -21.16
C GLU A 98 11.50 4.73 -21.64
N HIS A 99 11.50 6.06 -21.66
CA HIS A 99 12.67 6.86 -22.01
C HIS A 99 13.87 6.60 -21.07
N TRP A 100 13.61 6.19 -19.83
CA TRP A 100 14.65 5.78 -18.89
C TRP A 100 15.07 4.31 -19.03
N GLY A 101 14.38 3.53 -19.90
CA GLY A 101 14.74 2.16 -20.25
C GLY A 101 13.85 1.08 -19.61
N CYS A 102 12.65 1.41 -19.15
CA CYS A 102 11.69 0.39 -18.71
C CYS A 102 11.21 -0.44 -19.90
N PRO A 103 11.38 -1.78 -19.88
CA PRO A 103 11.10 -2.64 -21.04
C PRO A 103 9.63 -3.05 -21.08
N TRP A 104 8.72 -2.11 -21.39
CA TRP A 104 7.32 -2.42 -21.55
C TRP A 104 7.08 -3.49 -22.61
N SER A 105 6.18 -4.42 -22.35
CA SER A 105 5.76 -5.44 -23.32
C SER A 105 5.16 -4.77 -24.56
N ARG A 106 5.44 -5.37 -25.74
CA ARG A 106 5.05 -4.83 -27.04
C ARG A 106 4.23 -5.82 -27.83
N LYS A 107 3.32 -5.29 -28.66
CA LYS A 107 2.68 -6.02 -29.73
C LYS A 107 3.63 -6.21 -30.90
N ASP A 108 3.27 -7.09 -31.85
CA ASP A 108 4.07 -7.36 -33.06
C ASP A 108 4.29 -6.11 -33.92
N ASP A 109 3.36 -5.15 -33.86
CA ASP A 109 3.45 -3.87 -34.57
C ASP A 109 4.34 -2.82 -33.87
N GLY A 110 4.94 -3.19 -32.73
CA GLY A 110 5.82 -2.34 -31.93
C GLY A 110 5.11 -1.40 -30.95
N HIS A 111 3.78 -1.31 -30.96
CA HIS A 111 3.03 -0.55 -29.95
C HIS A 111 3.08 -1.24 -28.59
N VAL A 112 2.94 -0.42 -27.52
CA VAL A 112 2.85 -0.95 -26.16
C VAL A 112 1.67 -1.91 -26.04
N ASP A 113 1.93 -3.10 -25.50
CA ASP A 113 0.89 -4.05 -25.15
C ASP A 113 0.26 -3.69 -23.82
N ILE A 114 -1.05 -3.88 -23.72
CA ILE A 114 -1.84 -3.61 -22.51
C ILE A 114 -2.72 -4.82 -22.20
N ARG A 115 -3.11 -4.93 -20.93
CA ARG A 115 -3.99 -6.01 -20.47
C ARG A 115 -5.11 -5.54 -19.57
N ALA A 116 -6.15 -6.36 -19.45
CA ALA A 116 -7.29 -6.11 -18.59
C ALA A 116 -6.97 -6.35 -17.12
N PHE A 117 -7.55 -5.51 -16.26
CA PHE A 117 -7.53 -5.66 -14.80
C PHE A 117 -8.95 -5.51 -14.24
N GLY A 118 -9.17 -6.05 -13.04
CA GLY A 118 -10.46 -6.04 -12.39
C GLY A 118 -11.00 -4.65 -12.09
N GLY A 119 -12.28 -4.46 -12.41
CA GLY A 119 -12.99 -3.19 -12.21
C GLY A 119 -12.83 -2.17 -13.32
N MET A 120 -11.99 -2.41 -14.32
CA MET A 120 -11.84 -1.55 -15.50
C MET A 120 -12.88 -1.85 -16.57
N LYS A 121 -13.43 -0.82 -17.19
CA LYS A 121 -14.28 -0.94 -18.38
C LYS A 121 -13.45 -1.14 -19.64
N ILE A 122 -12.30 -0.50 -19.74
CA ILE A 122 -11.40 -0.54 -20.90
C ILE A 122 -9.99 -0.90 -20.41
N GLU A 123 -9.30 -1.72 -21.18
CA GLU A 123 -7.93 -2.13 -20.88
C GLU A 123 -6.96 -0.95 -21.00
N ARG A 124 -6.15 -0.72 -19.96
CA ARG A 124 -5.13 0.35 -19.95
C ARG A 124 -3.90 0.04 -19.10
N THR A 125 -3.72 -1.23 -18.75
CA THR A 125 -2.60 -1.63 -17.89
C THR A 125 -1.36 -1.94 -18.71
N TRP A 126 -0.37 -1.06 -18.68
CA TRP A 126 0.97 -1.30 -19.20
C TRP A 126 1.68 -2.32 -18.32
N PHE A 127 2.46 -3.23 -18.91
CA PHE A 127 3.13 -4.28 -18.16
C PHE A 127 4.46 -4.68 -18.81
N ALA A 128 5.32 -5.31 -18.02
CA ALA A 128 6.55 -5.93 -18.47
C ALA A 128 6.52 -7.40 -18.02
N ALA A 129 5.97 -8.29 -18.87
CA ALA A 129 5.60 -9.65 -18.55
C ALA A 129 4.79 -9.73 -17.22
N ASP A 130 5.20 -10.55 -16.27
CA ASP A 130 4.67 -10.61 -14.91
C ASP A 130 5.64 -10.07 -13.85
N LYS A 131 6.57 -9.16 -14.25
CA LYS A 131 7.62 -8.55 -13.41
C LYS A 131 7.63 -7.01 -13.50
N THR A 132 6.48 -6.39 -13.66
CA THR A 132 6.38 -4.95 -13.94
C THR A 132 7.05 -4.09 -12.87
N GLY A 133 6.77 -4.31 -11.60
CA GLY A 133 7.36 -3.53 -10.51
C GLY A 133 8.87 -3.70 -10.38
N PHE A 134 9.39 -4.91 -10.68
CA PHE A 134 10.83 -5.15 -10.76
C PHE A 134 11.49 -4.25 -11.80
N HIS A 135 10.96 -4.23 -13.02
CA HIS A 135 11.53 -3.41 -14.10
C HIS A 135 11.37 -1.90 -13.83
N MET A 136 10.23 -1.46 -13.34
CA MET A 136 10.02 -0.05 -12.95
C MET A 136 11.00 0.38 -11.85
N LEU A 137 11.16 -0.43 -10.79
CA LEU A 137 12.07 -0.12 -9.70
C LEU A 137 13.53 -0.07 -10.15
N HIS A 138 13.97 -1.01 -10.99
CA HIS A 138 15.30 -1.00 -11.60
C HIS A 138 15.54 0.26 -12.43
N THR A 139 14.58 0.63 -13.26
CA THR A 139 14.64 1.83 -14.10
C THR A 139 14.81 3.09 -13.26
N LEU A 140 13.96 3.25 -12.22
CA LEU A 140 14.05 4.39 -11.31
C LEU A 140 15.36 4.41 -10.52
N PHE A 141 15.80 3.24 -10.04
CA PHE A 141 17.07 3.14 -9.31
C PHE A 141 18.28 3.54 -10.19
N GLN A 142 18.40 2.97 -11.39
CA GLN A 142 19.48 3.30 -12.33
C GLN A 142 19.44 4.77 -12.75
N THR A 143 18.25 5.32 -12.95
CA THR A 143 18.09 6.74 -13.26
C THR A 143 18.54 7.62 -12.11
N SER A 144 18.22 7.26 -10.86
CA SER A 144 18.64 8.03 -9.67
C SER A 144 20.17 8.12 -9.52
N ILE A 145 20.90 7.11 -9.97
CA ILE A 145 22.38 7.09 -9.91
C ILE A 145 23.02 8.15 -10.82
N LYS A 146 22.33 8.60 -11.85
CA LYS A 146 22.81 9.65 -12.75
C LYS A 146 22.95 11.02 -12.08
N TYR A 147 22.30 11.21 -10.92
CA TYR A 147 22.26 12.49 -10.21
C TYR A 147 23.20 12.48 -8.99
N PRO A 148 24.38 13.11 -9.07
CA PRO A 148 25.34 13.13 -7.96
C PRO A 148 24.87 13.88 -6.72
N SER A 149 23.81 14.70 -6.84
CA SER A 149 23.13 15.39 -5.73
C SER A 149 22.34 14.43 -4.82
N ILE A 150 21.99 13.22 -5.28
CA ILE A 150 21.31 12.22 -4.48
C ILE A 150 22.33 11.40 -3.69
N LYS A 151 22.33 11.56 -2.37
CA LYS A 151 23.15 10.78 -1.44
C LYS A 151 22.30 9.71 -0.78
N ARG A 152 22.64 8.44 -1.00
CA ARG A 152 21.91 7.31 -0.45
C ARG A 152 22.45 6.92 0.93
N PHE A 153 21.51 6.58 1.80
CA PHE A 153 21.71 6.00 3.11
C PHE A 153 20.95 4.66 3.14
N ASP A 154 21.54 3.66 2.51
CA ASP A 154 21.00 2.30 2.48
C ASP A 154 21.18 1.65 3.85
N GLU A 155 20.24 0.77 4.25
CA GLU A 155 20.23 0.08 5.55
C GLU A 155 20.27 1.05 6.75
N HIS A 156 19.54 2.17 6.60
CA HIS A 156 19.30 3.15 7.65
C HIS A 156 17.81 3.15 8.00
N PHE A 157 17.51 2.82 9.25
CA PHE A 157 16.15 2.77 9.79
C PHE A 157 15.77 4.14 10.36
N CYS A 158 14.82 4.83 9.73
CA CYS A 158 14.29 6.10 10.25
C CYS A 158 13.45 5.84 11.50
N CYS A 159 13.92 6.32 12.65
CA CYS A 159 13.28 6.08 13.94
C CYS A 159 12.58 7.30 14.54
N GLU A 160 12.77 8.51 13.98
CA GLU A 160 12.09 9.71 14.47
C GLU A 160 12.07 10.82 13.42
N LEU A 161 11.00 11.64 13.41
CA LEU A 161 10.98 12.94 12.75
C LEU A 161 11.50 14.02 13.72
N ILE A 162 12.21 15.00 13.20
CA ILE A 162 12.64 16.16 13.96
C ILE A 162 11.72 17.33 13.60
N VAL A 163 10.94 17.76 14.59
CA VAL A 163 9.96 18.85 14.43
C VAL A 163 10.30 19.98 15.37
N GLU A 164 10.64 21.13 14.84
CA GLU A 164 11.00 22.34 15.60
C GLU A 164 10.24 23.54 15.05
N ASP A 165 9.75 24.40 15.93
CA ASP A 165 8.93 25.57 15.57
C ASP A 165 7.73 25.22 14.68
N GLY A 166 7.07 24.08 14.95
CA GLY A 166 5.91 23.62 14.19
C GLY A 166 6.22 23.18 12.74
N ARG A 167 7.47 22.88 12.42
CA ARG A 167 7.94 22.46 11.10
C ARG A 167 8.80 21.21 11.16
N CYS A 168 8.63 20.31 10.22
CA CYS A 168 9.52 19.15 10.05
C CYS A 168 10.86 19.62 9.45
N GLN A 169 11.97 19.29 10.13
CA GLN A 169 13.30 19.81 9.82
C GLN A 169 14.38 18.73 9.73
N GLY A 170 13.97 17.50 9.61
CA GLY A 170 14.88 16.37 9.45
C GLY A 170 14.35 15.08 10.05
N VAL A 171 15.23 14.10 10.09
CA VAL A 171 14.95 12.77 10.62
C VAL A 171 16.15 12.23 11.38
N LEU A 172 15.89 11.38 12.37
CA LEU A 172 16.90 10.56 13.02
C LEU A 172 16.81 9.14 12.47
N ALA A 173 17.95 8.60 12.04
CA ALA A 173 18.05 7.24 11.52
C ALA A 173 19.09 6.43 12.29
N ILE A 174 18.87 5.12 12.39
CA ILE A 174 19.80 4.13 12.92
C ILE A 174 20.48 3.46 11.72
N GLU A 175 21.81 3.52 11.65
CA GLU A 175 22.60 2.72 10.72
C GLU A 175 22.60 1.26 11.21
N ILE A 176 21.91 0.39 10.47
CA ILE A 176 21.59 -0.99 10.92
C ILE A 176 22.87 -1.80 11.16
N GLY A 177 23.87 -1.62 10.29
CA GLY A 177 25.13 -2.36 10.35
C GLY A 177 25.96 -2.09 11.59
N THR A 178 25.88 -0.89 12.16
CA THR A 178 26.69 -0.45 13.30
C THR A 178 25.89 -0.15 14.57
N GLY A 179 24.59 0.08 14.45
CA GLY A 179 23.74 0.62 15.52
C GLY A 179 24.01 2.09 15.82
N GLY A 180 24.82 2.76 15.00
CA GLY A 180 25.10 4.18 15.09
C GLY A 180 23.89 5.05 14.71
N PHE A 181 23.80 6.25 15.27
CA PHE A 181 22.74 7.20 14.94
C PHE A 181 23.23 8.29 14.01
N ARG A 182 22.40 8.60 13.03
CA ARG A 182 22.63 9.68 12.07
C ARG A 182 21.47 10.66 12.08
N LEU A 183 21.76 11.90 12.41
CA LEU A 183 20.82 13.01 12.24
C LEU A 183 20.93 13.55 10.82
N ILE A 184 19.84 13.50 10.08
CA ILE A 184 19.74 14.10 8.75
C ILE A 184 18.89 15.35 8.88
N GLN A 185 19.55 16.52 8.93
CA GLN A 185 18.91 17.82 8.92
C GLN A 185 18.47 18.14 7.49
N ALA A 186 17.22 18.55 7.32
CA ALA A 186 16.67 18.89 6.02
C ALA A 186 15.67 20.04 6.12
N LYS A 187 15.53 20.81 5.03
CA LYS A 187 14.53 21.89 4.93
C LYS A 187 13.13 21.32 4.65
N ALA A 188 13.07 20.19 3.93
CA ALA A 188 11.84 19.44 3.66
C ALA A 188 12.08 17.93 3.80
N VAL A 189 11.05 17.20 4.23
CA VAL A 189 11.07 15.74 4.38
C VAL A 189 9.94 15.13 3.57
N VAL A 190 10.23 14.10 2.78
CA VAL A 190 9.25 13.31 2.04
C VAL A 190 9.21 11.90 2.63
N ILE A 191 8.04 11.46 3.08
CA ILE A 191 7.79 10.09 3.51
C ILE A 191 7.29 9.26 2.32
N ALA A 192 7.99 8.15 2.02
CA ALA A 192 7.68 7.24 0.91
C ALA A 192 7.90 5.77 1.33
N THR A 193 7.46 5.42 2.55
CA THR A 193 7.80 4.17 3.25
C THR A 193 6.92 2.98 2.91
N GLY A 194 5.93 3.14 2.01
CA GLY A 194 4.97 2.09 1.68
C GLY A 194 3.89 1.91 2.75
N GLY A 195 3.06 0.88 2.60
CA GLY A 195 1.88 0.64 3.42
C GLY A 195 2.15 -0.01 4.79
N ALA A 196 1.10 -0.61 5.35
CA ALA A 196 1.12 -1.20 6.69
C ALA A 196 0.49 -2.62 6.75
N GLY A 197 0.55 -3.40 5.67
CA GLY A 197 -0.12 -4.70 5.62
C GLY A 197 0.37 -5.72 6.66
N ARG A 198 1.57 -5.53 7.22
CA ARG A 198 2.12 -6.38 8.30
C ARG A 198 1.40 -6.25 9.64
N VAL A 199 0.43 -5.35 9.74
CA VAL A 199 -0.55 -5.30 10.84
C VAL A 199 -1.46 -6.54 10.85
N PHE A 200 -1.70 -7.17 9.70
CA PHE A 200 -2.53 -8.37 9.55
C PHE A 200 -1.69 -9.64 9.42
N ARG A 201 -2.28 -10.77 9.85
CA ARG A 201 -1.61 -12.08 9.80
C ARG A 201 -1.43 -12.58 8.37
N GLN A 202 -2.52 -12.57 7.58
CA GLN A 202 -2.51 -13.00 6.19
C GLN A 202 -2.35 -11.78 5.28
N ASN A 203 -1.17 -11.61 4.71
CA ASN A 203 -0.86 -10.47 3.84
C ASN A 203 0.16 -10.83 2.76
N THR A 204 0.13 -10.09 1.65
CA THR A 204 1.07 -10.23 0.53
C THR A 204 2.33 -9.38 0.70
N ASN A 205 2.41 -8.63 1.79
CA ASN A 205 3.42 -7.60 1.96
C ASN A 205 4.75 -8.16 2.46
N GLY A 206 5.85 -7.66 1.92
CA GLY A 206 7.18 -7.95 2.42
C GLY A 206 7.33 -7.59 3.90
N GLY A 207 8.30 -8.21 4.59
CA GLY A 207 8.54 -7.99 6.02
C GLY A 207 8.80 -6.54 6.43
N ILE A 208 9.14 -5.70 5.46
CA ILE A 208 9.46 -4.27 5.62
C ILE A 208 8.25 -3.32 5.59
N VAL A 209 7.05 -3.80 5.26
CA VAL A 209 5.83 -2.98 5.09
C VAL A 209 5.11 -2.86 6.43
N THR A 210 5.67 -2.07 7.32
CA THR A 210 5.34 -2.01 8.75
C THR A 210 4.72 -0.68 9.20
N GLY A 211 4.40 0.21 8.25
CA GLY A 211 3.71 1.48 8.55
C GLY A 211 4.57 2.52 9.26
N ASP A 212 5.89 2.40 9.23
CA ASP A 212 6.83 3.25 9.98
C ASP A 212 6.59 4.74 9.73
N GLY A 213 6.55 5.15 8.46
CA GLY A 213 6.33 6.56 8.10
C GLY A 213 4.96 7.07 8.50
N MET A 214 3.92 6.22 8.43
CA MET A 214 2.58 6.57 8.92
C MET A 214 2.62 6.86 10.42
N ALA A 215 3.23 5.97 11.22
CA ALA A 215 3.33 6.13 12.65
C ALA A 215 4.18 7.35 13.04
N LEU A 216 5.28 7.61 12.32
CA LEU A 216 6.13 8.79 12.55
C LEU A 216 5.35 10.09 12.36
N ALA A 217 4.64 10.25 11.24
CA ALA A 217 3.80 11.42 10.99
C ALA A 217 2.65 11.54 12.02
N TYR A 218 2.00 10.42 12.33
CA TYR A 218 0.89 10.32 13.27
C TYR A 218 1.26 10.78 14.69
N ARG A 219 2.43 10.34 15.20
CA ARG A 219 2.96 10.76 16.51
C ARG A 219 3.26 12.26 16.60
N HIS A 220 3.51 12.91 15.45
CA HIS A 220 3.74 14.35 15.36
C HIS A 220 2.46 15.15 15.03
N GLY A 221 1.27 14.56 15.23
CA GLY A 221 -0.01 15.25 15.12
C GLY A 221 -0.58 15.35 13.72
N VAL A 222 0.05 14.72 12.71
CA VAL A 222 -0.53 14.59 11.37
C VAL A 222 -1.57 13.48 11.40
N PRO A 223 -2.84 13.72 11.06
CA PRO A 223 -3.84 12.68 11.11
C PRO A 223 -3.59 11.60 10.03
N LEU A 224 -3.97 10.37 10.37
CA LEU A 224 -4.09 9.30 9.38
C LEU A 224 -5.50 9.30 8.82
N ARG A 225 -5.62 9.32 7.48
CA ARG A 225 -6.90 9.39 6.77
C ARG A 225 -7.29 8.02 6.22
N ASP A 226 -8.57 7.63 6.36
CA ASP A 226 -9.20 6.47 5.73
C ASP A 226 -8.58 5.11 6.10
N MET A 227 -8.10 4.97 7.32
CA MET A 227 -7.35 3.78 7.77
C MET A 227 -8.20 2.50 7.85
N GLU A 228 -9.51 2.60 7.90
CA GLU A 228 -10.43 1.46 7.85
C GLU A 228 -10.46 0.73 6.49
N PHE A 229 -10.00 1.38 5.42
CA PHE A 229 -10.02 0.80 4.08
C PHE A 229 -8.71 0.08 3.77
N VAL A 230 -8.75 -1.23 3.94
CA VAL A 230 -7.64 -2.16 3.65
C VAL A 230 -8.11 -3.14 2.59
N GLN A 231 -7.43 -3.15 1.44
CA GLN A 231 -7.78 -4.01 0.31
C GLN A 231 -7.19 -5.41 0.48
N TYR A 232 -8.03 -6.41 0.36
CA TYR A 232 -7.62 -7.79 0.18
C TYR A 232 -7.41 -8.10 -1.30
N HIS A 233 -6.38 -8.89 -1.63
CA HIS A 233 -6.21 -9.49 -2.95
C HIS A 233 -6.80 -10.90 -2.93
N PRO A 234 -7.64 -11.28 -3.92
CA PRO A 234 -8.38 -12.54 -3.85
C PRO A 234 -7.52 -13.79 -4.09
N THR A 235 -6.36 -13.65 -4.73
CA THR A 235 -5.52 -14.77 -5.13
C THR A 235 -4.11 -14.65 -4.55
N CYS A 236 -3.87 -15.31 -3.41
CA CYS A 236 -2.58 -15.38 -2.73
C CYS A 236 -2.30 -16.82 -2.32
N LEU A 237 -1.04 -17.22 -2.27
CA LEU A 237 -0.67 -18.55 -1.83
C LEU A 237 -0.95 -18.75 -0.34
N PRO A 238 -1.55 -19.87 0.08
CA PRO A 238 -1.79 -20.16 1.48
C PRO A 238 -0.47 -20.29 2.24
N GLY A 239 -0.46 -19.83 3.49
CA GLY A 239 0.71 -19.89 4.38
C GLY A 239 1.76 -18.82 4.11
N SER A 240 2.29 -18.73 2.90
CA SER A 240 3.32 -17.73 2.54
C SER A 240 2.78 -16.32 2.33
N GLY A 241 1.52 -16.20 1.89
CA GLY A 241 0.91 -14.93 1.49
C GLY A 241 1.44 -14.37 0.16
N LEU A 242 2.26 -15.12 -0.58
CA LEU A 242 2.79 -14.67 -1.86
C LEU A 242 1.66 -14.38 -2.84
N LEU A 243 1.79 -13.27 -3.55
CA LEU A 243 0.80 -12.81 -4.51
C LEU A 243 0.76 -13.75 -5.73
N ILE A 244 -0.43 -14.20 -6.10
CA ILE A 244 -0.69 -14.73 -7.44
C ILE A 244 -1.41 -13.62 -8.21
N THR A 245 -0.67 -13.00 -9.11
CA THR A 245 -1.04 -11.75 -9.77
C THR A 245 -2.42 -11.79 -10.42
N GLU A 246 -3.08 -10.65 -10.45
CA GLU A 246 -4.33 -10.45 -11.19
C GLU A 246 -4.18 -10.75 -12.69
N ALA A 247 -2.97 -10.67 -13.23
CA ALA A 247 -2.68 -11.06 -14.61
C ALA A 247 -3.14 -12.47 -14.94
N CYS A 248 -3.04 -13.42 -14.00
CA CYS A 248 -3.56 -14.79 -14.21
C CYS A 248 -5.04 -14.79 -14.58
N ARG A 249 -5.84 -13.95 -13.91
CA ARG A 249 -7.28 -13.79 -14.21
C ARG A 249 -7.50 -12.98 -15.48
N GLY A 250 -6.66 -11.98 -15.74
CA GLY A 250 -6.63 -11.21 -16.98
C GLY A 250 -6.35 -12.07 -18.21
N GLU A 251 -5.42 -13.03 -18.11
CA GLU A 251 -5.10 -13.98 -19.17
C GLU A 251 -6.15 -15.08 -19.35
N GLY A 252 -7.12 -15.21 -18.43
CA GLY A 252 -8.25 -16.13 -18.57
C GLY A 252 -8.40 -17.16 -17.46
N GLY A 253 -7.59 -17.11 -16.42
CA GLY A 253 -7.71 -17.98 -15.26
C GLY A 253 -9.09 -17.89 -14.62
N ILE A 254 -9.64 -19.03 -14.18
CA ILE A 254 -10.95 -19.14 -13.54
C ILE A 254 -10.84 -19.56 -12.08
N MET A 255 -11.75 -19.05 -11.24
CA MET A 255 -11.81 -19.40 -9.82
C MET A 255 -12.91 -20.43 -9.57
N VAL A 256 -12.53 -21.57 -9.03
CA VAL A 256 -13.46 -22.69 -8.76
C VAL A 256 -13.42 -23.10 -7.29
N ASN A 257 -14.59 -23.43 -6.73
CA ASN A 257 -14.71 -23.94 -5.37
C ASN A 257 -14.39 -25.44 -5.28
N LYS A 258 -14.59 -26.07 -4.11
CA LYS A 258 -14.30 -27.50 -3.89
C LYS A 258 -15.12 -28.43 -4.79
N ASP A 259 -16.29 -27.99 -5.25
CA ASP A 259 -17.19 -28.77 -6.11
C ASP A 259 -16.86 -28.58 -7.60
N GLY A 260 -15.76 -27.88 -7.93
CA GLY A 260 -15.37 -27.55 -9.31
C GLY A 260 -16.24 -26.47 -9.95
N ARG A 261 -17.13 -25.81 -9.19
CA ARG A 261 -18.02 -24.78 -9.69
C ARG A 261 -17.29 -23.45 -9.78
N ARG A 262 -17.41 -22.76 -10.91
CA ARG A 262 -16.99 -21.38 -11.11
C ARG A 262 -17.98 -20.46 -10.38
N TYR A 263 -17.71 -20.19 -9.09
CA TYR A 263 -18.68 -19.70 -8.11
C TYR A 263 -19.00 -18.20 -8.19
N LEU A 264 -18.17 -17.39 -8.82
CA LEU A 264 -18.33 -15.93 -8.84
C LEU A 264 -19.66 -15.47 -9.47
N GLN A 265 -20.21 -16.24 -10.41
CA GLN A 265 -21.53 -16.00 -11.00
C GLN A 265 -22.68 -15.98 -9.97
N ASP A 266 -22.51 -16.70 -8.86
CA ASP A 266 -23.54 -16.80 -7.80
C ASP A 266 -23.59 -15.53 -6.93
N TYR A 267 -22.64 -14.63 -7.09
CA TYR A 267 -22.45 -13.42 -6.28
C TYR A 267 -22.63 -12.11 -7.09
N GLY A 268 -23.40 -12.15 -8.18
CA GLY A 268 -23.73 -10.97 -8.97
C GLY A 268 -22.58 -10.42 -9.83
N LEU A 269 -21.58 -11.26 -10.12
CA LEU A 269 -20.45 -10.91 -10.98
C LEU A 269 -20.67 -11.38 -12.44
N GLY A 270 -21.92 -11.57 -12.84
CA GLY A 270 -22.33 -11.94 -14.19
C GLY A 270 -22.44 -13.43 -14.41
N PRO A 271 -22.88 -13.87 -15.62
CA PRO A 271 -22.84 -15.26 -16.02
C PRO A 271 -21.41 -15.72 -16.30
N ALA A 272 -21.18 -17.02 -16.27
CA ALA A 272 -19.92 -17.63 -16.67
C ALA A 272 -19.78 -17.63 -18.20
N ASP A 273 -19.29 -16.54 -18.76
CA ASP A 273 -19.02 -16.48 -20.20
C ASP A 273 -17.82 -17.36 -20.58
N PRO A 274 -17.81 -17.93 -21.80
CA PRO A 274 -16.63 -18.60 -22.35
C PRO A 274 -15.49 -17.59 -22.53
N TRP A 275 -14.26 -18.09 -22.57
CA TRP A 275 -13.09 -17.26 -22.88
C TRP A 275 -13.03 -16.92 -24.38
N PRO A 276 -12.59 -15.69 -24.75
CA PRO A 276 -12.26 -14.54 -23.93
C PRO A 276 -13.52 -13.88 -23.35
N ARG A 277 -13.52 -13.71 -22.04
CA ARG A 277 -14.66 -13.10 -21.37
C ARG A 277 -14.60 -11.57 -21.41
N LYS A 278 -15.74 -10.98 -21.31
CA LYS A 278 -15.88 -9.54 -21.13
C LYS A 278 -15.75 -9.18 -19.64
N LYS A 279 -16.02 -8.17 -19.15
CA LYS A 279 -15.74 -7.37 -17.97
C LYS A 279 -16.04 -7.90 -16.55
N ALA A 280 -16.62 -9.02 -16.28
CA ALA A 280 -17.05 -9.46 -14.95
C ALA A 280 -16.40 -10.78 -14.52
N MET A 281 -16.98 -11.48 -13.60
CA MET A 281 -16.46 -12.71 -13.03
C MET A 281 -15.10 -12.48 -12.37
N GLU A 282 -14.04 -13.14 -12.77
CA GLU A 282 -12.70 -13.01 -12.21
C GLU A 282 -12.03 -11.65 -12.47
N LEU A 283 -12.59 -10.83 -13.37
CA LEU A 283 -12.22 -9.43 -13.59
C LEU A 283 -13.13 -8.45 -12.84
N GLY A 284 -13.96 -8.93 -11.92
CA GLY A 284 -14.68 -8.10 -10.96
C GLY A 284 -13.73 -7.37 -10.00
N PRO A 285 -14.22 -6.37 -9.26
CA PRO A 285 -13.43 -5.66 -8.25
C PRO A 285 -12.93 -6.60 -7.16
N ARG A 286 -11.74 -6.32 -6.64
CA ARG A 286 -11.07 -7.16 -5.64
C ARG A 286 -11.89 -7.36 -4.37
N ASP A 287 -12.53 -6.29 -3.87
CA ASP A 287 -13.40 -6.37 -2.70
C ASP A 287 -14.56 -7.36 -2.92
N ARG A 288 -15.21 -7.33 -4.09
CA ARG A 288 -16.32 -8.24 -4.43
C ARG A 288 -15.86 -9.70 -4.55
N LEU A 289 -14.70 -9.94 -5.14
CA LEU A 289 -14.14 -11.30 -5.24
C LEU A 289 -13.80 -11.87 -3.85
N CYS A 290 -13.23 -11.05 -2.97
CA CYS A 290 -12.92 -11.46 -1.60
C CYS A 290 -14.18 -11.70 -0.77
N GLN A 291 -15.23 -10.90 -0.95
CA GLN A 291 -16.54 -11.13 -0.35
C GLN A 291 -17.16 -12.46 -0.82
N ALA A 292 -17.08 -12.76 -2.11
CA ALA A 292 -17.54 -14.04 -2.66
C ALA A 292 -16.79 -15.25 -2.05
N PHE A 293 -15.46 -15.16 -1.90
CA PHE A 293 -14.68 -16.18 -1.20
C PHE A 293 -15.15 -16.38 0.25
N TRP A 294 -15.39 -15.29 0.99
CA TRP A 294 -15.88 -15.37 2.38
C TRP A 294 -17.22 -16.12 2.44
N HIS A 295 -18.14 -15.84 1.52
CA HIS A 295 -19.42 -16.58 1.46
C HIS A 295 -19.24 -18.05 1.11
N GLU A 296 -18.29 -18.41 0.23
CA GLU A 296 -17.94 -19.81 -0.04
C GLU A 296 -17.41 -20.51 1.21
N GLU A 297 -16.58 -19.81 2.01
CA GLU A 297 -16.06 -20.31 3.28
C GLU A 297 -17.19 -20.54 4.29
N GLN A 298 -18.08 -19.57 4.50
CA GLN A 298 -19.23 -19.70 5.41
C GLN A 298 -20.18 -20.84 4.98
N ASN A 299 -20.33 -21.06 3.71
CA ASN A 299 -21.16 -22.14 3.15
C ASN A 299 -20.44 -23.50 3.10
N GLY A 300 -19.22 -23.61 3.59
CA GLY A 300 -18.43 -24.84 3.60
C GLY A 300 -18.07 -25.35 2.20
N ARG A 301 -17.97 -24.47 1.19
CA ARG A 301 -17.62 -24.79 -0.20
C ARG A 301 -16.17 -24.50 -0.57
N THR A 302 -15.34 -24.19 0.42
CA THR A 302 -13.89 -24.08 0.29
C THR A 302 -13.18 -25.40 0.58
N ILE A 303 -11.90 -25.49 0.27
CA ILE A 303 -11.04 -26.64 0.51
C ILE A 303 -10.20 -26.36 1.76
N ALA A 304 -10.27 -27.26 2.75
CA ALA A 304 -9.46 -27.15 3.96
C ALA A 304 -8.01 -27.57 3.69
N THR A 305 -7.07 -26.73 4.10
CA THR A 305 -5.62 -27.02 4.08
C THR A 305 -5.02 -26.73 5.46
N PRO A 306 -3.81 -27.22 5.77
CA PRO A 306 -3.11 -26.87 7.02
C PRO A 306 -2.89 -25.35 7.18
N GLN A 307 -2.88 -24.59 6.08
CA GLN A 307 -2.66 -23.15 6.04
C GLN A 307 -3.97 -22.34 5.97
N GLY A 308 -5.12 -22.98 6.10
CA GLY A 308 -6.45 -22.38 6.08
C GLY A 308 -7.29 -22.78 4.85
N GLN A 309 -8.44 -22.16 4.73
CA GLN A 309 -9.39 -22.41 3.64
C GLN A 309 -8.90 -21.81 2.33
N VAL A 310 -9.07 -22.51 1.22
CA VAL A 310 -8.68 -22.08 -0.13
C VAL A 310 -9.78 -22.39 -1.16
N VAL A 311 -9.68 -21.74 -2.30
CA VAL A 311 -10.32 -22.12 -3.57
C VAL A 311 -9.24 -22.38 -4.62
N HIS A 312 -9.59 -22.85 -5.79
CA HIS A 312 -8.64 -23.11 -6.85
C HIS A 312 -8.68 -21.99 -7.91
N LEU A 313 -7.51 -21.51 -8.31
CA LEU A 313 -7.29 -20.75 -9.54
C LEU A 313 -6.86 -21.73 -10.62
N ASP A 314 -7.72 -21.97 -11.60
CA ASP A 314 -7.49 -22.94 -12.67
C ASP A 314 -6.99 -22.22 -13.93
N LEU A 315 -5.77 -22.56 -14.35
CA LEU A 315 -5.09 -22.03 -15.53
C LEU A 315 -4.88 -23.08 -16.62
N ARG A 316 -5.23 -24.36 -16.37
CA ARG A 316 -4.89 -25.49 -17.24
C ARG A 316 -5.37 -25.33 -18.68
N HIS A 317 -6.56 -24.71 -18.87
CA HIS A 317 -7.17 -24.48 -20.17
C HIS A 317 -6.44 -23.47 -21.05
N LEU A 318 -5.49 -22.69 -20.48
CA LEU A 318 -4.68 -21.72 -21.23
C LEU A 318 -3.55 -22.39 -22.01
N GLY A 319 -3.12 -23.58 -21.58
CA GLY A 319 -2.06 -24.36 -22.22
C GLY A 319 -0.64 -23.91 -21.84
N ARG A 320 0.31 -24.83 -22.02
CA ARG A 320 1.72 -24.64 -21.62
C ARG A 320 2.37 -23.42 -22.27
N GLU A 321 2.21 -23.25 -23.57
CA GLU A 321 2.86 -22.20 -24.34
C GLU A 321 2.48 -20.80 -23.80
N LYS A 322 1.18 -20.53 -23.69
CA LYS A 322 0.67 -19.26 -23.17
C LYS A 322 1.09 -19.01 -21.72
N LEU A 323 1.08 -20.03 -20.85
CA LEU A 323 1.48 -19.89 -19.46
C LEU A 323 2.95 -19.51 -19.33
N HIS A 324 3.85 -20.18 -20.05
CA HIS A 324 5.29 -19.87 -19.99
C HIS A 324 5.66 -18.55 -20.68
N GLU A 325 4.89 -18.10 -21.67
CA GLU A 325 5.09 -16.79 -22.31
C GLU A 325 4.60 -15.62 -21.45
N ARG A 326 3.37 -15.74 -20.90
CA ARG A 326 2.65 -14.61 -20.28
C ARG A 326 2.78 -14.57 -18.75
N LEU A 327 3.03 -15.70 -18.09
CA LEU A 327 3.02 -15.90 -16.64
C LEU A 327 4.20 -16.76 -16.15
N PRO A 328 5.45 -16.58 -16.66
CA PRO A 328 6.56 -17.46 -16.33
C PRO A 328 6.89 -17.46 -14.83
N GLN A 329 6.87 -16.31 -14.16
CA GLN A 329 7.15 -16.20 -12.73
C GLN A 329 6.08 -16.90 -11.89
N ILE A 330 4.82 -16.85 -12.31
CA ILE A 330 3.72 -17.53 -11.59
C ILE A 330 3.89 -19.05 -11.66
N CYS A 331 4.30 -19.58 -12.81
CA CYS A 331 4.61 -21.01 -12.93
C CYS A 331 5.75 -21.40 -12.00
N GLU A 332 6.86 -20.64 -12.01
CA GLU A 332 8.00 -20.85 -11.11
C GLU A 332 7.59 -20.79 -9.62
N MET A 333 6.76 -19.81 -9.24
CA MET A 333 6.30 -19.66 -7.85
C MET A 333 5.38 -20.80 -7.40
N ALA A 334 4.42 -21.20 -8.22
CA ALA A 334 3.51 -22.30 -7.89
C ALA A 334 4.29 -23.61 -7.70
N GLU A 335 5.26 -23.88 -8.57
CA GLU A 335 6.11 -25.06 -8.46
C GLU A 335 7.03 -24.99 -7.25
N ALA A 336 7.75 -23.87 -7.05
CA ALA A 336 8.74 -23.74 -5.96
C ALA A 336 8.11 -23.75 -4.55
N PHE A 337 6.94 -23.15 -4.36
CA PHE A 337 6.32 -22.99 -3.04
C PHE A 337 5.23 -24.03 -2.72
N LEU A 338 4.62 -24.62 -3.73
CA LEU A 338 3.53 -25.59 -3.56
C LEU A 338 3.77 -26.94 -4.22
N GLY A 339 4.79 -27.06 -5.07
CA GLY A 339 4.99 -28.25 -5.90
C GLY A 339 3.90 -28.46 -6.95
N VAL A 340 3.26 -27.38 -7.40
CA VAL A 340 2.15 -27.41 -8.35
C VAL A 340 2.61 -26.85 -9.70
N ASP A 341 2.55 -27.66 -10.76
CA ASP A 341 2.66 -27.18 -12.16
C ASP A 341 1.29 -26.70 -12.64
N PRO A 342 1.10 -25.38 -12.89
CA PRO A 342 -0.19 -24.83 -13.32
C PRO A 342 -0.70 -25.33 -14.68
N VAL A 343 0.17 -25.95 -15.48
CA VAL A 343 -0.22 -26.63 -16.73
C VAL A 343 -1.09 -27.85 -16.45
N HIS A 344 -0.87 -28.52 -15.33
CA HIS A 344 -1.46 -29.82 -15.00
C HIS A 344 -2.42 -29.80 -13.81
N ALA A 345 -2.23 -28.87 -12.87
CA ALA A 345 -3.05 -28.78 -11.66
C ALA A 345 -3.42 -27.32 -11.34
N PRO A 346 -4.61 -27.06 -10.74
CA PRO A 346 -4.98 -25.72 -10.35
C PRO A 346 -4.18 -25.24 -9.13
N ILE A 347 -3.94 -23.93 -9.03
CA ILE A 347 -3.23 -23.31 -7.92
C ILE A 347 -4.20 -23.08 -6.75
N PRO A 348 -3.94 -23.60 -5.53
CA PRO A 348 -4.72 -23.24 -4.35
C PRO A 348 -4.47 -21.80 -3.96
N VAL A 349 -5.53 -21.00 -3.81
CA VAL A 349 -5.46 -19.57 -3.50
C VAL A 349 -6.48 -19.17 -2.44
N ARG A 350 -6.17 -18.08 -1.73
CA ARG A 350 -7.07 -17.44 -0.76
C ARG A 350 -6.89 -15.92 -0.73
N PRO A 351 -7.86 -15.15 -0.21
CA PRO A 351 -7.66 -13.73 0.05
C PRO A 351 -6.59 -13.46 1.11
N ALA A 352 -5.82 -12.39 0.89
CA ALA A 352 -4.89 -11.85 1.89
C ALA A 352 -4.83 -10.32 1.78
N VAL A 353 -4.51 -9.64 2.88
CA VAL A 353 -4.31 -8.17 2.88
C VAL A 353 -3.21 -7.79 1.91
N HIS A 354 -3.47 -6.78 1.08
CA HIS A 354 -2.61 -6.45 -0.04
C HIS A 354 -2.23 -4.96 -0.10
N TYR A 355 -3.17 -4.06 0.17
CA TYR A 355 -2.95 -2.62 0.02
C TYR A 355 -3.71 -1.82 1.06
N THR A 356 -3.04 -0.81 1.65
CA THR A 356 -3.66 0.16 2.56
C THR A 356 -4.08 1.39 1.75
N MET A 357 -5.39 1.66 1.60
CA MET A 357 -5.87 2.85 0.88
C MET A 357 -5.70 4.11 1.71
N GLY A 358 -5.81 3.99 3.02
CA GLY A 358 -5.53 5.07 3.97
C GLY A 358 -4.04 5.33 4.16
N GLY A 359 -3.72 6.39 4.90
CA GLY A 359 -2.35 6.78 5.21
C GLY A 359 -2.23 8.20 5.74
N ILE A 360 -1.04 8.77 5.69
CA ILE A 360 -0.75 10.15 6.07
C ILE A 360 -1.65 11.08 5.25
N GLN A 361 -2.44 11.92 5.92
CA GLN A 361 -3.25 12.93 5.23
C GLN A 361 -2.35 13.91 4.49
N VAL A 362 -2.59 14.06 3.19
CA VAL A 362 -1.93 15.04 2.33
C VAL A 362 -2.94 15.72 1.40
N ASP A 363 -2.58 16.87 0.88
CA ASP A 363 -3.30 17.54 -0.20
C ASP A 363 -2.82 17.08 -1.58
N ILE A 364 -3.39 17.63 -2.65
CA ILE A 364 -3.02 17.32 -4.05
C ILE A 364 -1.54 17.62 -4.37
N LYS A 365 -0.88 18.47 -3.59
CA LYS A 365 0.56 18.77 -3.67
C LYS A 365 1.40 17.85 -2.80
N THR A 366 0.78 16.81 -2.26
CA THR A 366 1.40 15.85 -1.33
C THR A 366 1.89 16.46 -0.01
N ALA A 367 1.52 17.70 0.29
CA ALA A 367 1.86 18.38 1.53
C ALA A 367 0.95 17.89 2.67
N SER A 368 1.56 17.53 3.80
CA SER A 368 0.82 17.23 5.03
C SER A 368 0.44 18.52 5.77
N PRO A 369 -0.47 18.45 6.78
CA PRO A 369 -0.74 19.59 7.65
C PRO A 369 0.49 20.11 8.44
N LEU A 370 1.53 19.28 8.58
CA LEU A 370 2.79 19.70 9.22
C LEU A 370 3.73 20.33 8.17
N PRO A 371 4.02 21.64 8.25
CA PRO A 371 4.89 22.31 7.29
C PRO A 371 6.24 21.63 7.13
N GLY A 372 6.73 21.53 5.90
CA GLY A 372 7.98 20.85 5.56
C GLY A 372 7.89 19.33 5.51
N LEU A 373 6.72 18.73 5.77
CA LEU A 373 6.49 17.30 5.65
C LEU A 373 5.55 16.98 4.48
N TYR A 374 6.02 16.11 3.58
CA TYR A 374 5.32 15.60 2.42
C TYR A 374 5.20 14.08 2.51
N ALA A 375 4.24 13.48 1.82
CA ALA A 375 4.18 12.02 1.70
C ALA A 375 3.65 11.59 0.32
N ALA A 376 4.18 10.48 -0.22
CA ALA A 376 3.78 9.94 -1.52
C ALA A 376 3.82 8.41 -1.54
N GLY A 377 3.01 7.81 -2.41
CA GLY A 377 2.82 6.37 -2.51
C GLY A 377 1.98 5.82 -1.36
N GLU A 378 1.98 4.52 -1.15
CA GLU A 378 1.04 3.81 -0.25
C GLU A 378 1.08 4.25 1.23
N CYS A 379 2.11 4.97 1.69
CA CYS A 379 2.10 5.54 3.04
C CYS A 379 1.23 6.80 3.15
N SER A 380 0.86 7.41 2.04
CA SER A 380 0.05 8.62 1.97
C SER A 380 -1.40 8.32 1.62
N SER A 381 -2.31 9.15 2.07
CA SER A 381 -3.68 9.20 1.59
C SER A 381 -3.90 10.51 0.84
N ILE A 382 -3.64 10.51 -0.47
CA ILE A 382 -3.98 11.61 -1.36
C ILE A 382 -5.46 11.53 -1.78
N GLY A 383 -6.09 10.38 -1.52
CA GLY A 383 -7.52 10.17 -1.70
C GLY A 383 -7.95 9.66 -3.07
N ILE A 384 -7.03 9.24 -3.96
CA ILE A 384 -7.43 8.73 -5.28
C ILE A 384 -8.05 7.32 -5.23
N HIS A 385 -7.80 6.55 -4.18
CA HIS A 385 -8.25 5.15 -4.08
C HIS A 385 -9.60 4.98 -3.39
N GLY A 386 -10.05 5.97 -2.65
CA GLY A 386 -11.31 5.90 -1.92
C GLY A 386 -11.42 4.64 -1.04
N ALA A 387 -12.57 4.01 -1.06
CA ALA A 387 -12.86 2.83 -0.24
C ALA A 387 -12.36 1.50 -0.83
N ASN A 388 -11.90 1.47 -2.09
CA ASN A 388 -11.33 0.29 -2.73
C ASN A 388 -10.52 0.68 -3.98
N ARG A 389 -9.25 0.32 -4.02
CA ARG A 389 -8.31 0.69 -5.10
C ARG A 389 -8.59 -0.06 -6.39
N LEU A 390 -8.69 0.65 -7.49
CA LEU A 390 -8.70 0.08 -8.84
C LEU A 390 -7.35 -0.59 -9.14
N GLY A 391 -7.36 -1.76 -9.76
CA GLY A 391 -6.15 -2.46 -10.17
C GLY A 391 -5.24 -1.57 -11.04
N SER A 392 -3.93 -1.78 -11.01
CA SER A 392 -2.87 -1.04 -11.72
C SER A 392 -2.68 0.45 -11.37
N ASN A 393 -3.58 1.11 -10.63
CA ASN A 393 -3.40 2.51 -10.24
C ASN A 393 -2.24 2.74 -9.25
N SER A 394 -1.87 1.75 -8.43
CA SER A 394 -0.84 1.91 -7.40
C SER A 394 0.54 2.23 -7.97
N LEU A 395 0.99 1.52 -9.02
CA LEU A 395 2.29 1.78 -9.65
C LEU A 395 2.31 3.11 -10.41
N ALA A 396 1.18 3.51 -11.01
CA ALA A 396 1.05 4.83 -11.63
C ALA A 396 1.07 5.94 -10.58
N GLU A 397 0.35 5.76 -9.45
CA GLU A 397 0.31 6.71 -8.33
C GLU A 397 1.70 7.05 -7.80
N LEU A 398 2.53 6.03 -7.52
CA LEU A 398 3.84 6.27 -6.96
C LEU A 398 4.76 7.10 -7.89
N CYS A 399 4.56 6.99 -9.21
CA CYS A 399 5.29 7.80 -10.17
C CYS A 399 4.74 9.24 -10.23
N VAL A 400 3.42 9.40 -10.42
CA VAL A 400 2.78 10.71 -10.54
C VAL A 400 2.99 11.54 -9.27
N PHE A 401 2.61 11.00 -8.12
CA PHE A 401 2.71 11.76 -6.86
C PHE A 401 4.10 11.72 -6.22
N GLY A 402 4.95 10.75 -6.56
CA GLY A 402 6.37 10.81 -6.24
C GLY A 402 7.03 12.01 -6.91
N LYS A 403 6.73 12.26 -8.19
CA LYS A 403 7.18 13.47 -8.93
C LYS A 403 6.68 14.76 -8.28
N VAL A 404 5.39 14.81 -7.93
CA VAL A 404 4.80 15.98 -7.26
C VAL A 404 5.50 16.23 -5.93
N ALA A 405 5.66 15.21 -5.08
CA ALA A 405 6.30 15.33 -3.77
C ALA A 405 7.73 15.87 -3.87
N GLY A 406 8.53 15.33 -4.79
CA GLY A 406 9.89 15.82 -5.02
C GLY A 406 9.93 17.27 -5.50
N SER A 407 9.05 17.63 -6.44
CA SER A 407 8.98 18.98 -7.00
C SER A 407 8.52 20.02 -5.96
N GLU A 408 7.50 19.70 -5.16
CA GLU A 408 6.99 20.60 -4.12
C GLU A 408 7.98 20.71 -2.94
N ALA A 409 8.62 19.60 -2.54
CA ALA A 409 9.68 19.62 -1.53
C ALA A 409 10.88 20.47 -1.98
N ALA A 410 11.28 20.41 -3.27
CA ALA A 410 12.33 21.26 -3.83
C ALA A 410 11.95 22.74 -3.78
N LYS A 411 10.70 23.09 -4.16
CA LYS A 411 10.19 24.48 -4.06
C LYS A 411 10.23 24.99 -2.63
N PHE A 412 9.76 24.19 -1.69
CA PHE A 412 9.77 24.53 -0.27
C PHE A 412 11.20 24.72 0.27
N ALA A 413 12.12 23.80 -0.07
CA ALA A 413 13.50 23.86 0.37
C ALA A 413 14.23 25.12 -0.12
N ARG A 414 13.94 25.58 -1.35
CA ARG A 414 14.47 26.85 -1.88
C ARG A 414 13.95 28.08 -1.16
N ALA A 415 12.68 28.06 -0.76
CA ALA A 415 12.04 29.18 -0.08
C ALA A 415 12.33 29.23 1.44
N THR A 416 12.94 28.19 1.98
CA THR A 416 13.07 28.01 3.43
C THR A 416 14.54 28.12 3.89
N ALA A 417 14.76 28.94 4.92
CA ALA A 417 16.07 29.00 5.60
C ALA A 417 16.26 27.81 6.56
N THR A 418 17.51 27.43 6.78
CA THR A 418 17.88 26.46 7.81
C THR A 418 17.62 27.03 9.22
N SER A 419 17.06 26.21 10.11
CA SER A 419 16.77 26.60 11.50
C SER A 419 17.99 26.51 12.44
N HIS A 420 17.73 26.84 13.70
CA HIS A 420 18.72 26.79 14.79
C HIS A 420 19.22 25.34 15.01
N PRO A 421 20.52 25.05 14.77
CA PRO A 421 21.05 23.68 14.85
C PRO A 421 20.91 23.05 16.24
N ALA A 422 21.06 23.84 17.31
CA ALA A 422 21.06 23.32 18.67
C ALA A 422 19.74 22.71 19.14
N ALA A 423 18.60 23.29 18.76
CA ALA A 423 17.28 22.73 19.11
C ALA A 423 17.03 21.39 18.40
N ILE A 424 17.39 21.30 17.12
CA ILE A 424 17.32 20.10 16.31
C ILE A 424 18.19 18.98 16.91
N GLU A 425 19.43 19.29 17.32
CA GLU A 425 20.35 18.32 17.91
C GLU A 425 19.85 17.83 19.28
N ASN A 426 19.25 18.68 20.09
CA ASN A 426 18.66 18.31 21.38
C ASN A 426 17.46 17.35 21.20
N GLN A 427 16.59 17.61 20.21
CA GLN A 427 15.48 16.70 19.91
C GLN A 427 15.98 15.35 19.39
N ALA A 428 16.99 15.35 18.52
CA ALA A 428 17.60 14.13 18.00
C ALA A 428 18.25 13.32 19.13
N GLU A 429 18.91 13.96 20.09
CA GLU A 429 19.49 13.27 21.25
C GLU A 429 18.39 12.69 22.16
N ALA A 430 17.30 13.42 22.40
CA ALA A 430 16.17 12.89 23.15
C ALA A 430 15.53 11.68 22.44
N ALA A 431 15.39 11.71 21.12
CA ALA A 431 14.90 10.60 20.33
C ALA A 431 15.86 9.40 20.36
N ARG A 432 17.16 9.66 20.27
CA ARG A 432 18.20 8.63 20.42
C ARG A 432 18.09 7.92 21.78
N GLN A 433 17.93 8.66 22.86
CA GLN A 433 17.76 8.08 24.19
C GLN A 433 16.48 7.25 24.30
N ARG A 434 15.37 7.67 23.68
CA ARG A 434 14.15 6.87 23.62
C ARG A 434 14.38 5.54 22.89
N ALA A 435 15.05 5.55 21.73
CA ALA A 435 15.34 4.34 20.97
C ALA A 435 16.27 3.39 21.75
N LEU A 436 17.32 3.92 22.39
CA LEU A 436 18.24 3.15 23.22
C LEU A 436 17.57 2.59 24.49
N SER A 437 16.56 3.27 25.03
CA SER A 437 15.87 2.80 26.23
C SER A 437 15.21 1.41 26.04
N LEU A 438 14.86 1.04 24.80
CA LEU A 438 14.31 -0.28 24.50
C LEU A 438 15.37 -1.39 24.66
N VAL A 439 16.60 -1.15 24.17
CA VAL A 439 17.71 -2.12 24.32
C VAL A 439 18.22 -2.15 25.75
N ASN A 440 18.33 -1.00 26.39
CA ASN A 440 18.90 -0.87 27.74
C ASN A 440 17.90 -1.19 28.86
N ARG A 441 16.64 -1.45 28.51
CA ARG A 441 15.62 -1.85 29.49
C ARG A 441 16.07 -3.12 30.23
N PRO A 442 15.94 -3.18 31.56
CA PRO A 442 16.12 -4.42 32.30
C PRO A 442 15.11 -5.46 31.82
N ASP A 443 15.35 -6.71 32.15
CA ASP A 443 14.57 -7.87 31.70
C ASP A 443 13.05 -7.61 31.81
N GLY A 444 12.39 -7.59 30.65
CA GLY A 444 10.94 -7.48 30.54
C GLY A 444 10.29 -8.86 30.55
N SER A 445 8.97 -8.90 30.62
CA SER A 445 8.20 -10.14 30.59
C SER A 445 7.56 -10.42 29.22
N GLU A 446 7.57 -9.44 28.30
CA GLU A 446 6.86 -9.52 27.02
C GLU A 446 7.83 -9.76 25.85
N ARG A 447 7.38 -10.59 24.90
CA ARG A 447 8.15 -10.97 23.71
C ARG A 447 7.57 -10.29 22.47
N ILE A 448 8.44 -9.76 21.59
CA ILE A 448 8.05 -9.11 20.33
C ILE A 448 7.13 -10.02 19.50
N ALA A 449 7.51 -11.29 19.32
CA ALA A 449 6.75 -12.22 18.52
C ALA A 449 5.35 -12.51 19.10
N VAL A 450 5.20 -12.54 20.43
CA VAL A 450 3.91 -12.77 21.09
C VAL A 450 2.98 -11.59 20.83
N LEU A 451 3.42 -10.36 21.16
CA LEU A 451 2.59 -9.14 20.96
C LEU A 451 2.23 -8.95 19.49
N ARG A 452 3.19 -9.19 18.59
CA ARG A 452 2.97 -9.06 17.15
C ARG A 452 1.94 -10.07 16.62
N ASN A 453 2.01 -11.33 17.07
CA ASN A 453 1.07 -12.37 16.67
C ASN A 453 -0.35 -12.10 17.21
N GLU A 454 -0.47 -11.67 18.47
CA GLU A 454 -1.75 -11.29 19.07
C GLU A 454 -2.38 -10.11 18.32
N MET A 455 -1.60 -9.06 18.02
CA MET A 455 -2.04 -7.94 17.20
C MET A 455 -2.57 -8.41 15.84
N ALA A 456 -1.74 -9.17 15.11
CA ALA A 456 -2.06 -9.57 13.75
C ALA A 456 -3.28 -10.49 13.67
N LEU A 457 -3.45 -11.38 14.64
CA LEU A 457 -4.63 -12.25 14.75
C LEU A 457 -5.88 -11.44 15.08
N SER A 458 -5.81 -10.54 16.06
CA SER A 458 -6.94 -9.69 16.44
C SER A 458 -7.41 -8.79 15.29
N MET A 459 -6.46 -8.19 14.55
CA MET A 459 -6.78 -7.37 13.39
C MET A 459 -7.44 -8.18 12.26
N GLU A 460 -7.01 -9.42 12.03
CA GLU A 460 -7.62 -10.30 11.03
C GLU A 460 -9.05 -10.68 11.41
N LEU A 461 -9.32 -10.91 12.70
CA LEU A 461 -10.65 -11.28 13.19
C LEU A 461 -11.63 -10.10 13.21
N GLY A 462 -11.21 -8.92 13.70
CA GLY A 462 -12.10 -7.78 13.86
C GLY A 462 -12.14 -6.84 12.67
N CYS A 463 -11.05 -6.72 11.90
CA CYS A 463 -10.93 -5.80 10.77
C CYS A 463 -10.75 -6.53 9.43
N GLY A 464 -11.26 -7.76 9.30
CA GLY A 464 -11.20 -8.60 8.11
C GLY A 464 -12.10 -8.12 6.95
N ILE A 465 -12.43 -9.04 6.03
CA ILE A 465 -13.28 -8.77 4.85
C ILE A 465 -14.68 -8.33 5.28
N TYR A 466 -15.29 -9.07 6.21
CA TYR A 466 -16.55 -8.69 6.87
C TYR A 466 -16.31 -8.42 8.35
N ARG A 467 -17.02 -7.46 8.90
CA ARG A 467 -16.80 -6.89 10.22
C ARG A 467 -18.11 -6.74 10.98
N ASN A 468 -18.04 -6.79 12.30
CA ASN A 468 -19.14 -6.41 13.16
C ASN A 468 -18.65 -5.58 14.36
N GLY A 469 -19.55 -4.84 14.99
CA GLY A 469 -19.22 -3.90 16.07
C GLY A 469 -18.57 -4.57 17.27
N THR A 470 -19.01 -5.78 17.63
CA THR A 470 -18.49 -6.52 18.79
C THR A 470 -17.04 -6.95 18.57
N ASP A 471 -16.75 -7.56 17.41
CA ASP A 471 -15.38 -8.03 17.10
C ASP A 471 -14.41 -6.85 16.92
N MET A 472 -14.87 -5.75 16.28
CA MET A 472 -14.05 -4.53 16.16
C MET A 472 -13.76 -3.88 17.52
N GLN A 473 -14.76 -3.83 18.43
CA GLN A 473 -14.55 -3.32 19.79
C GLN A 473 -13.53 -4.20 20.53
N THR A 474 -13.70 -5.51 20.47
CA THR A 474 -12.72 -6.45 21.05
C THR A 474 -11.32 -6.22 20.50
N THR A 475 -11.20 -5.96 19.20
CA THR A 475 -9.89 -5.65 18.57
C THR A 475 -9.34 -4.32 19.10
N CYS A 476 -10.14 -3.28 19.24
CA CYS A 476 -9.71 -2.02 19.85
C CYS A 476 -9.17 -2.25 21.27
N ASP A 477 -9.89 -3.02 22.09
CA ASP A 477 -9.51 -3.32 23.47
C ASP A 477 -8.19 -4.13 23.53
N VAL A 478 -8.04 -5.12 22.65
CA VAL A 478 -6.80 -5.91 22.52
C VAL A 478 -5.62 -5.03 22.12
N ILE A 479 -5.78 -4.16 21.12
CA ILE A 479 -4.69 -3.27 20.68
C ILE A 479 -4.29 -2.29 21.79
N ASP A 480 -5.25 -1.73 22.51
CA ASP A 480 -4.99 -0.85 23.66
C ASP A 480 -4.22 -1.59 24.76
N GLU A 481 -4.58 -2.85 25.05
CA GLU A 481 -3.84 -3.69 25.99
C GLU A 481 -2.42 -3.99 25.50
N LEU A 482 -2.25 -4.33 24.22
CA LEU A 482 -0.94 -4.60 23.63
C LEU A 482 -0.03 -3.36 23.68
N LYS A 483 -0.57 -2.15 23.49
CA LYS A 483 0.18 -0.88 23.66
C LYS A 483 0.65 -0.69 25.10
N ARG A 484 -0.14 -1.07 26.09
CA ARG A 484 0.29 -1.05 27.50
C ARG A 484 1.37 -2.11 27.78
N ARG A 485 1.19 -3.33 27.30
CA ARG A 485 2.14 -4.44 27.45
C ARG A 485 3.47 -4.18 26.73
N TYR A 486 3.46 -3.42 25.63
CA TYR A 486 4.67 -2.97 24.94
C TYR A 486 5.62 -2.20 25.87
N GLY A 487 5.10 -1.55 26.93
CA GLY A 487 5.89 -0.95 27.99
C GLY A 487 6.82 -1.95 28.72
N ASN A 488 6.50 -3.25 28.72
CA ASN A 488 7.28 -4.32 29.37
C ASN A 488 8.02 -5.23 28.37
N LEU A 489 8.23 -4.75 27.15
CA LEU A 489 8.89 -5.50 26.08
C LEU A 489 10.35 -5.80 26.45
N GLU A 490 10.81 -7.04 26.24
CA GLU A 490 12.19 -7.46 26.39
C GLU A 490 12.87 -7.51 25.01
N VAL A 491 14.02 -6.83 24.88
CA VAL A 491 14.99 -7.00 23.80
C VAL A 491 16.18 -7.75 24.37
N ARG A 492 16.40 -8.98 23.95
CA ARG A 492 17.46 -9.86 24.50
C ARG A 492 18.81 -9.59 23.92
N ASP A 493 18.88 -9.34 22.62
CA ASP A 493 20.11 -8.94 21.98
C ASP A 493 20.49 -7.51 22.42
N LYS A 494 21.54 -7.42 23.21
CA LYS A 494 22.07 -6.13 23.72
C LYS A 494 23.21 -5.58 22.86
N SER A 495 23.56 -6.25 21.76
CA SER A 495 24.55 -5.74 20.82
C SER A 495 24.01 -4.54 20.04
N SER A 496 24.88 -3.78 19.40
CA SER A 496 24.49 -2.70 18.51
C SER A 496 24.55 -3.10 17.04
N VAL A 497 25.42 -4.05 16.70
CA VAL A 497 25.73 -4.45 15.32
C VAL A 497 24.67 -5.40 14.77
N TRP A 498 23.99 -5.01 13.72
CA TRP A 498 22.92 -5.82 13.08
C TRP A 498 21.85 -6.31 14.07
N ASN A 499 21.54 -5.52 15.08
CA ASN A 499 20.51 -5.86 16.07
C ASN A 499 19.10 -5.73 15.48
N THR A 500 18.68 -6.76 14.76
CA THR A 500 17.35 -6.82 14.15
C THR A 500 16.24 -6.95 15.20
N GLU A 501 16.50 -7.51 16.37
CA GLU A 501 15.52 -7.58 17.46
C GLU A 501 15.15 -6.20 17.98
N TRP A 502 16.14 -5.31 18.14
CA TRP A 502 15.91 -3.92 18.51
C TRP A 502 15.07 -3.18 17.49
N LEU A 503 15.39 -3.32 16.19
CA LEU A 503 14.60 -2.70 15.12
C LEU A 503 13.16 -3.21 15.10
N LEU A 504 12.96 -4.52 15.24
CA LEU A 504 11.62 -5.14 15.34
C LEU A 504 10.84 -4.65 16.57
N ALA A 505 11.53 -4.33 17.68
CA ALA A 505 10.91 -3.74 18.85
C ALA A 505 10.38 -2.32 18.55
N ILE A 506 11.16 -1.49 17.84
CA ILE A 506 10.72 -0.15 17.42
C ILE A 506 9.56 -0.27 16.42
N GLU A 507 9.68 -1.12 15.40
CA GLU A 507 8.64 -1.37 14.41
C GLU A 507 7.32 -1.85 15.04
N LEU A 508 7.38 -2.70 16.08
CA LEU A 508 6.18 -3.15 16.79
C LEU A 508 5.42 -1.97 17.41
N GLY A 509 6.12 -0.99 17.97
CA GLY A 509 5.49 0.22 18.48
C GLY A 509 4.75 1.01 17.40
N TYR A 510 5.31 1.07 16.18
CA TYR A 510 4.66 1.72 15.03
C TYR A 510 3.47 0.90 14.51
N LEU A 511 3.63 -0.41 14.39
CA LEU A 511 2.54 -1.31 14.00
C LEU A 511 1.33 -1.20 14.93
N LEU A 512 1.55 -1.12 16.24
CA LEU A 512 0.47 -0.97 17.22
C LEU A 512 -0.26 0.37 17.08
N ASP A 513 0.46 1.47 16.80
CA ASP A 513 -0.17 2.78 16.57
C ASP A 513 -1.03 2.78 15.30
N VAL A 514 -0.53 2.18 14.22
CA VAL A 514 -1.25 2.05 12.95
C VAL A 514 -2.44 1.10 13.09
N ALA A 515 -2.28 -0.04 13.76
CA ALA A 515 -3.36 -0.98 14.05
C ALA A 515 -4.49 -0.32 14.85
N GLN A 516 -4.14 0.48 15.85
CA GLN A 516 -5.11 1.24 16.64
C GLN A 516 -5.90 2.22 15.76
N ALA A 517 -5.22 2.99 14.92
CA ALA A 517 -5.87 3.91 13.99
C ALA A 517 -6.83 3.18 13.04
N MET A 518 -6.43 2.01 12.50
CA MET A 518 -7.27 1.18 11.64
C MET A 518 -8.51 0.66 12.37
N ALA A 519 -8.34 0.08 13.55
CA ALA A 519 -9.43 -0.54 14.30
C ALA A 519 -10.48 0.49 14.76
N TYR A 520 -10.03 1.63 15.29
CA TYR A 520 -10.92 2.69 15.73
C TYR A 520 -11.63 3.40 14.57
N SER A 521 -10.97 3.61 13.43
CA SER A 521 -11.60 4.14 12.21
C SER A 521 -12.69 3.18 11.72
N ALA A 522 -12.40 1.86 11.68
CA ALA A 522 -13.36 0.84 11.27
C ALA A 522 -14.59 0.77 12.21
N LEU A 523 -14.37 0.81 13.53
CA LEU A 523 -15.44 0.78 14.52
C LEU A 523 -16.40 1.97 14.37
N ASN A 524 -15.86 3.16 14.10
CA ASN A 524 -16.61 4.40 14.01
C ASN A 524 -17.38 4.57 12.69
N ARG A 525 -16.97 3.90 11.60
CA ARG A 525 -17.69 3.95 10.32
C ARG A 525 -18.87 2.97 10.31
N LYS A 526 -20.08 3.50 10.42
CA LYS A 526 -21.33 2.73 10.50
C LYS A 526 -22.05 2.64 9.16
N GLU A 527 -21.34 2.16 8.15
CA GLU A 527 -21.84 1.87 6.80
C GLU A 527 -21.04 0.70 6.20
N SER A 528 -21.46 0.21 5.04
CA SER A 528 -20.67 -0.68 4.19
C SER A 528 -20.31 0.02 2.88
N ARG A 529 -18.98 0.16 2.62
CA ARG A 529 -18.45 0.83 1.43
C ARG A 529 -17.12 0.17 1.02
N GLY A 530 -16.99 -0.21 -0.25
CA GLY A 530 -15.76 -0.80 -0.79
C GLY A 530 -15.22 -1.95 0.05
N ALA A 531 -14.01 -1.81 0.58
CA ALA A 531 -13.34 -2.81 1.40
C ALA A 531 -13.85 -2.87 2.86
N HIS A 532 -14.66 -1.91 3.30
CA HIS A 532 -15.26 -1.91 4.65
C HIS A 532 -16.70 -2.42 4.60
N GLN A 533 -16.93 -3.66 5.07
CA GLN A 533 -18.24 -4.32 5.02
C GLN A 533 -18.71 -4.71 6.43
N ARG A 534 -19.92 -4.30 6.80
CA ARG A 534 -20.53 -4.49 8.13
C ARG A 534 -21.65 -5.53 8.07
N LEU A 535 -21.68 -6.44 9.07
CA LEU A 535 -22.74 -7.45 9.23
C LEU A 535 -23.79 -7.08 10.30
N ASP A 536 -23.54 -6.03 11.08
CA ASP A 536 -24.28 -5.66 12.30
C ASP A 536 -25.30 -4.53 12.08
N GLY A 537 -26.05 -4.62 11.00
CA GLY A 537 -27.12 -3.66 10.68
C GLY A 537 -26.68 -2.46 9.82
N PHE A 538 -25.40 -2.35 9.50
CA PHE A 538 -24.83 -1.30 8.66
C PHE A 538 -24.37 -1.82 7.29
N GLY A 539 -25.06 -2.81 6.73
CA GLY A 539 -24.72 -3.48 5.49
C GLY A 539 -24.92 -2.66 4.20
N GLN A 540 -25.40 -1.42 4.30
CA GLN A 540 -25.64 -0.54 3.17
C GLN A 540 -24.69 0.67 3.19
N ARG A 541 -24.41 1.23 1.99
CA ARG A 541 -23.69 2.48 1.83
C ARG A 541 -24.59 3.66 2.29
N ASP A 542 -24.04 4.58 3.04
CA ASP A 542 -24.74 5.76 3.56
C ASP A 542 -24.03 7.04 3.12
N ASP A 543 -24.40 7.54 1.93
CA ASP A 543 -23.82 8.76 1.37
C ASP A 543 -24.20 10.02 2.15
N THR A 544 -25.28 9.99 2.93
CA THR A 544 -25.73 11.14 3.72
C THR A 544 -24.80 11.38 4.92
N ASN A 545 -24.44 10.31 5.63
CA ASN A 545 -23.68 10.42 6.87
C ASN A 545 -22.20 10.11 6.70
N TYR A 546 -21.82 9.28 5.70
CA TYR A 546 -20.48 8.72 5.58
C TYR A 546 -19.76 8.94 4.23
N LEU A 547 -20.30 9.76 3.31
CA LEU A 547 -19.51 10.23 2.17
C LEU A 547 -18.51 11.30 2.65
N LYS A 548 -17.58 10.88 3.47
CA LYS A 548 -16.56 11.71 4.10
C LYS A 548 -15.36 10.85 4.53
N HIS A 549 -14.18 11.44 4.49
CA HIS A 549 -12.96 10.83 4.98
C HIS A 549 -12.99 10.69 6.50
N SER A 550 -12.52 9.56 7.04
CA SER A 550 -12.18 9.44 8.45
C SER A 550 -10.79 10.03 8.72
N LEU A 551 -10.60 10.65 9.87
CA LEU A 551 -9.33 11.26 10.31
C LEU A 551 -9.03 10.77 11.73
N ALA A 552 -8.01 9.92 11.87
CA ALA A 552 -7.56 9.45 13.17
C ALA A 552 -6.44 10.37 13.70
N TYR A 553 -6.56 10.80 14.95
CA TYR A 553 -5.59 11.64 15.65
C TYR A 553 -4.94 10.89 16.80
N TYR A 554 -3.62 10.94 16.88
CA TYR A 554 -2.83 10.22 17.87
C TYR A 554 -3.12 10.68 19.31
N ALA A 555 -3.28 9.73 20.23
CA ALA A 555 -3.54 9.98 21.64
C ALA A 555 -2.60 9.19 22.58
N GLY A 556 -1.43 8.80 22.10
CA GLY A 556 -0.48 8.00 22.90
C GLY A 556 -1.01 6.59 23.16
N VAL A 557 -1.06 6.23 24.45
CA VAL A 557 -1.64 4.95 24.90
C VAL A 557 -3.17 4.99 25.05
N GLY A 558 -3.78 6.15 24.89
CA GLY A 558 -5.24 6.33 24.92
C GLY A 558 -5.88 6.05 23.56
N SER A 559 -7.21 5.95 23.55
CA SER A 559 -7.98 5.77 22.33
C SER A 559 -7.85 6.98 21.40
N PRO A 560 -7.59 6.80 20.10
CA PRO A 560 -7.47 7.89 19.16
C PRO A 560 -8.79 8.62 18.98
N ARG A 561 -8.73 9.93 18.76
CA ARG A 561 -9.90 10.69 18.33
C ARG A 561 -10.12 10.46 16.84
N ILE A 562 -11.34 10.04 16.48
CA ILE A 562 -11.76 9.91 15.09
C ILE A 562 -12.62 11.11 14.73
N ASP A 563 -12.23 11.81 13.68
CA ASP A 563 -12.96 12.95 13.12
C ASP A 563 -13.27 12.67 11.65
N TYR A 564 -13.96 13.59 10.97
CA TYR A 564 -14.34 13.42 9.57
C TYR A 564 -14.08 14.68 8.75
N GLY A 565 -13.55 14.49 7.53
CA GLY A 565 -13.32 15.53 6.55
C GLY A 565 -14.21 15.36 5.32
N ALA A 566 -14.50 16.46 4.62
CA ALA A 566 -15.26 16.43 3.38
C ALA A 566 -14.46 15.75 2.25
N VAL A 567 -15.18 15.14 1.30
CA VAL A 567 -14.64 14.60 0.04
C VAL A 567 -14.86 15.61 -1.06
N ALA A 568 -13.84 15.86 -1.89
CA ALA A 568 -13.95 16.74 -3.05
C ALA A 568 -14.70 16.03 -4.19
N ILE A 569 -15.97 16.36 -4.36
CA ILE A 569 -16.82 15.87 -5.45
C ILE A 569 -16.87 16.93 -6.54
N THR A 570 -16.15 16.73 -7.64
CA THR A 570 -16.07 17.73 -8.73
C THR A 570 -17.08 17.48 -9.84
N ARG A 571 -17.24 16.23 -10.31
CA ARG A 571 -18.09 15.92 -11.48
C ARG A 571 -18.84 14.59 -11.40
N SER A 572 -18.38 13.60 -10.62
CA SER A 572 -19.06 12.31 -10.50
C SER A 572 -19.78 12.20 -9.16
N ARG A 573 -21.10 12.22 -9.16
CA ARG A 573 -21.92 12.00 -7.97
C ARG A 573 -22.04 10.51 -7.65
N PRO A 574 -22.19 10.14 -6.36
CA PRO A 574 -22.40 8.76 -5.96
C PRO A 574 -23.52 8.07 -6.75
N GLY A 575 -23.19 6.95 -7.35
CA GLY A 575 -24.10 6.10 -8.12
C GLY A 575 -24.06 4.65 -7.63
N THR A 576 -24.63 3.74 -8.39
CA THR A 576 -24.58 2.30 -8.09
C THR A 576 -23.34 1.70 -8.75
N ARG A 577 -22.56 0.94 -7.98
CA ARG A 577 -21.49 0.10 -8.55
C ARG A 577 -22.14 -1.11 -9.22
N ALA A 578 -22.21 -1.10 -10.55
CA ALA A 578 -22.81 -2.17 -11.35
C ALA A 578 -21.72 -2.90 -12.15
N TYR A 579 -21.71 -4.23 -12.09
CA TYR A 579 -20.75 -5.10 -12.75
C TYR A 579 -21.48 -6.28 -13.43
N GLY A 580 -20.86 -6.86 -14.48
CA GLY A 580 -21.46 -7.94 -15.23
C GLY A 580 -22.73 -7.53 -15.98
N ALA A 581 -23.73 -8.42 -16.03
CA ALA A 581 -24.99 -8.17 -16.74
C ALA A 581 -25.74 -6.91 -16.24
N ALA A 582 -25.64 -6.59 -14.95
CA ALA A 582 -26.22 -5.37 -14.39
C ALA A 582 -25.49 -4.10 -14.86
N GLY A 583 -24.16 -4.17 -15.07
CA GLY A 583 -23.38 -3.08 -15.63
C GLY A 583 -23.73 -2.79 -17.09
N GLU A 584 -23.93 -3.81 -17.89
CA GLU A 584 -24.35 -3.67 -19.29
C GLU A 584 -25.75 -3.07 -19.46
N GLN A 585 -26.66 -3.36 -18.53
CA GLN A 585 -28.01 -2.77 -18.51
C GLN A 585 -28.00 -1.29 -18.09
N ALA A 586 -27.09 -0.88 -17.23
CA ALA A 586 -26.95 0.52 -16.79
C ALA A 586 -26.28 1.42 -17.84
N GLU A 587 -25.55 0.84 -18.79
CA GLU A 587 -24.89 1.56 -19.91
C GLU A 587 -25.79 1.71 -21.15
N ARG A 588 -26.96 1.02 -21.22
CA ARG A 588 -27.99 1.17 -22.26
C ARG A 588 -29.06 2.17 -21.84
#